data_8fde2f5d6a4349f192bc89a4273dede6
#
_entry.id   8fde2f5d6a4349f192bc89a4273dede6
#
_cell.length_a   1.000
_cell.length_b   1.000
_cell.length_c   1.000
_cell.angle_alpha   90.00
_cell.angle_beta   90.00
_cell.angle_gamma   90.00
#
_symmetry.space_group_name_H-M   'P 1'
#
loop_
_entity.id
_entity.type
_entity.pdbx_description
1 polymer ?
#
loop_
_entity_poly.entity_id
_entity_poly.type
_entity_poly.pdbx_seq_one_letter_code
_entity_poly.pdbx_strand_id
1 'polypeptide(L)'
;MAPFLRAGSYDIGVISATRETQSGGTMESKLNCMSCGTTACEYTDREEPGFCAQGAVSPALHDEAQRLYALPENHVIMQAAAMVSEETANSTRVQDTIKFANLIGATHIGIASCTIMLRETRILAKLLEQAGFRVETVGCKLESNRRADLDLEPPARGGEGGVVCNPIMQALLLNEAKTDLNILMGICVGHDALFCKYSDAPVTTFATKDFLAGNNPCAVLYTAHSCYEKKLARTVEEWHASGPVTG
;
A
#
# COMPACT_ATOMS: atom_id res chain seq x y z
N MET A 1 -13.90 30.46 2.40
CA MET A 1 -12.64 29.98 3.01
C MET A 1 -12.93 29.60 4.45
N ALA A 2 -13.13 28.32 4.72
CA ALA A 2 -13.31 27.82 6.06
C ALA A 2 -11.93 27.48 6.65
N PRO A 3 -11.64 27.79 7.92
CA PRO A 3 -10.34 27.51 8.50
C PRO A 3 -10.18 25.98 8.70
N PHE A 4 -9.14 25.42 8.13
CA PHE A 4 -8.68 24.07 8.45
C PHE A 4 -8.51 23.93 9.96
N LEU A 5 -9.15 22.93 10.54
CA LEU A 5 -8.99 22.55 11.92
C LEU A 5 -7.50 22.29 12.19
N ARG A 6 -6.91 23.09 13.07
CA ARG A 6 -5.55 22.85 13.57
C ARG A 6 -5.50 21.44 14.15
N ALA A 7 -4.60 20.63 13.61
CA ALA A 7 -4.24 19.35 14.18
C ALA A 7 -3.78 19.62 15.63
N GLY A 8 -4.58 19.18 16.59
CA GLY A 8 -4.15 19.13 17.98
C GLY A 8 -2.89 18.24 18.04
N SER A 9 -1.89 18.68 18.81
CA SER A 9 -0.74 17.86 19.13
C SER A 9 -1.23 16.61 19.87
N TYR A 10 -1.36 15.51 19.13
CA TYR A 10 -1.54 14.19 19.74
C TYR A 10 -0.19 13.81 20.35
N ASP A 11 -0.15 13.83 21.68
CA ASP A 11 0.98 13.25 22.41
C ASP A 11 0.93 11.73 22.19
N ILE A 12 1.68 11.28 21.20
CA ILE A 12 1.84 9.85 20.92
C ILE A 12 2.79 9.34 21.99
N GLY A 13 2.22 8.92 23.13
CA GLY A 13 2.98 8.21 24.16
C GLY A 13 3.73 7.07 23.49
N VAL A 14 5.04 7.21 23.36
CA VAL A 14 5.92 6.21 22.79
C VAL A 14 5.72 4.93 23.60
N ILE A 15 5.38 3.83 22.94
CA ILE A 15 5.41 2.50 23.54
C ILE A 15 6.87 2.33 23.98
N SER A 16 7.15 2.51 25.29
CA SER A 16 8.51 2.44 25.83
C SER A 16 8.93 0.98 25.86
N ALA A 17 9.43 0.48 24.75
CA ALA A 17 10.33 -0.64 24.77
C ALA A 17 11.66 -0.14 25.30
N THR A 18 11.93 -0.34 26.60
CA THR A 18 13.25 -0.14 27.18
C THR A 18 14.21 -1.08 26.50
N ARG A 19 14.88 -0.61 25.44
CA ARG A 19 16.05 -1.28 24.91
C ARG A 19 17.22 -0.93 25.81
N GLU A 20 17.73 -1.91 26.56
CA GLU A 20 19.10 -1.87 27.03
C GLU A 20 20.03 -1.81 25.81
N THR A 21 20.76 -0.71 25.68
CA THR A 21 21.69 -0.45 24.61
C THR A 21 22.90 -1.35 24.74
N GLN A 22 22.98 -2.40 23.90
CA GLN A 22 24.28 -2.96 23.56
C GLN A 22 25.01 -1.95 22.66
N SER A 23 26.19 -1.53 23.11
CA SER A 23 27.11 -0.62 22.45
C SER A 23 27.72 -1.26 21.19
N GLY A 24 27.05 -1.15 20.08
CA GLY A 24 27.56 -1.38 18.74
C GLY A 24 27.03 -0.25 17.88
N GLY A 25 27.94 0.55 17.25
CA GLY A 25 27.60 1.77 16.52
C GLY A 25 26.47 1.55 15.53
N THR A 26 25.27 1.97 15.89
CA THR A 26 24.14 2.08 14.99
C THR A 26 24.42 3.24 14.04
N MET A 27 24.55 2.96 12.73
CA MET A 27 24.41 4.02 11.73
C MET A 27 23.04 4.67 11.97
N GLU A 28 23.06 5.89 12.48
CA GLU A 28 21.86 6.70 12.66
C GLU A 28 21.21 6.84 11.27
N SER A 29 20.01 6.29 11.11
CA SER A 29 19.30 6.38 9.84
C SER A 29 19.00 7.85 9.54
N LYS A 30 19.50 8.36 8.42
CA LYS A 30 19.21 9.72 7.94
C LYS A 30 17.76 9.91 7.51
N LEU A 31 16.99 8.82 7.39
CA LEU A 31 15.59 8.85 6.95
C LEU A 31 14.68 8.76 8.17
N ASN A 32 14.27 9.89 8.71
CA ASN A 32 13.50 9.96 9.96
C ASN A 32 12.33 10.96 9.89
N CYS A 33 11.41 10.76 8.95
CA CYS A 33 10.18 11.57 8.87
C CYS A 33 9.23 11.33 10.05
N MET A 34 9.33 10.20 10.76
CA MET A 34 8.47 9.91 11.91
C MET A 34 8.70 10.83 13.12
N SER A 35 9.87 11.47 13.22
CA SER A 35 10.17 12.47 14.27
C SER A 35 9.78 13.89 13.85
N CYS A 36 9.25 14.08 12.65
CA CYS A 36 8.90 15.39 12.12
C CYS A 36 7.56 15.88 12.66
N GLY A 37 7.55 17.06 13.27
CA GLY A 37 6.34 17.77 13.70
C GLY A 37 6.08 19.08 12.94
N THR A 38 6.95 19.43 11.98
CA THR A 38 6.86 20.74 11.30
C THR A 38 6.32 20.66 9.88
N THR A 39 6.44 19.50 9.21
CA THR A 39 6.11 19.32 7.76
C THR A 39 6.67 20.45 6.88
N ALA A 40 7.89 20.93 7.22
CA ALA A 40 8.52 22.06 6.51
C ALA A 40 8.66 21.82 5.00
N CYS A 41 8.77 20.54 4.58
CA CYS A 41 8.82 20.13 3.18
C CYS A 41 7.55 20.44 2.35
N GLU A 42 6.43 20.80 2.97
CA GLU A 42 5.23 21.32 2.29
C GLU A 42 5.35 22.80 1.89
N TYR A 43 6.41 23.48 2.33
CA TYR A 43 6.59 24.92 2.16
C TYR A 43 7.98 25.22 1.58
N THR A 44 8.06 26.26 0.78
CA THR A 44 9.33 26.69 0.15
C THR A 44 10.16 27.64 1.00
N ASP A 45 9.58 28.19 2.08
CA ASP A 45 10.13 29.25 2.92
C ASP A 45 10.40 28.84 4.37
N ARG A 46 10.25 27.53 4.69
CA ARG A 46 10.47 27.02 6.05
C ARG A 46 11.77 26.27 6.16
N GLU A 47 12.47 26.51 7.27
CA GLU A 47 13.68 25.78 7.62
C GLU A 47 13.36 24.33 8.02
N GLU A 48 14.10 23.40 7.45
CA GLU A 48 13.96 21.97 7.70
C GLU A 48 14.70 21.58 8.98
N PRO A 49 14.13 20.65 9.79
CA PRO A 49 14.85 20.12 10.94
C PRO A 49 16.11 19.36 10.51
N GLY A 50 17.17 19.40 11.34
CA GLY A 50 18.46 18.78 11.01
C GLY A 50 18.44 17.27 10.76
N PHE A 51 17.37 16.57 11.18
CA PHE A 51 17.14 15.15 10.91
C PHE A 51 16.28 14.91 9.65
N CYS A 52 15.92 15.96 8.90
CA CYS A 52 15.02 15.83 7.75
C CYS A 52 15.59 14.89 6.68
N ALA A 53 14.76 14.02 6.14
CA ALA A 53 15.14 13.12 5.07
C ALA A 53 15.59 13.85 3.79
N GLN A 54 15.18 15.09 3.58
CA GLN A 54 15.66 15.93 2.48
C GLN A 54 17.19 16.11 2.51
N GLY A 55 17.80 16.19 3.70
CA GLY A 55 19.25 16.25 3.86
C GLY A 55 20.02 15.00 3.36
N ALA A 56 19.31 13.90 3.07
CA ALA A 56 19.87 12.68 2.46
C ALA A 56 19.79 12.67 0.93
N VAL A 57 19.09 13.65 0.33
CA VAL A 57 18.96 13.74 -1.14
C VAL A 57 20.25 14.30 -1.72
N SER A 58 21.06 13.40 -2.32
CA SER A 58 22.25 13.83 -3.06
C SER A 58 21.87 14.40 -4.43
N PRO A 59 22.75 15.26 -5.03
CA PRO A 59 22.53 15.74 -6.39
C PRO A 59 22.28 14.61 -7.40
N ALA A 60 23.03 13.51 -7.29
CA ALA A 60 22.85 12.34 -8.18
C ALA A 60 21.48 11.67 -8.03
N LEU A 61 20.95 11.56 -6.80
CA LEU A 61 19.59 11.04 -6.59
C LEU A 61 18.53 12.00 -7.11
N HIS A 62 18.75 13.31 -6.96
CA HIS A 62 17.87 14.32 -7.53
C HIS A 62 17.80 14.20 -9.05
N ASP A 63 18.96 14.19 -9.71
CA ASP A 63 19.05 14.10 -11.17
C ASP A 63 18.43 12.79 -11.71
N GLU A 64 18.64 11.68 -11.03
CA GLU A 64 18.00 10.40 -11.40
C GLU A 64 16.48 10.45 -11.24
N ALA A 65 15.97 11.03 -10.17
CA ALA A 65 14.52 11.20 -10.00
C ALA A 65 13.93 12.09 -11.12
N GLN A 66 14.58 13.21 -11.44
CA GLN A 66 14.15 14.08 -12.55
C GLN A 66 14.15 13.34 -13.89
N ARG A 67 15.21 12.56 -14.16
CA ARG A 67 15.29 11.72 -15.36
C ARG A 67 14.13 10.73 -15.44
N LEU A 68 13.80 10.06 -14.33
CA LEU A 68 12.69 9.11 -14.27
C LEU A 68 11.33 9.80 -14.48
N TYR A 69 11.09 10.97 -13.87
CA TYR A 69 9.87 11.75 -14.09
C TYR A 69 9.73 12.26 -15.53
N ALA A 70 10.84 12.46 -16.25
CA ALA A 70 10.82 12.88 -17.65
C ALA A 70 10.47 11.76 -18.64
N LEU A 71 10.44 10.50 -18.21
CA LEU A 71 9.95 9.39 -19.04
C LEU A 71 8.46 9.61 -19.32
N PRO A 72 8.00 9.52 -20.58
CA PRO A 72 6.62 9.86 -20.95
C PRO A 72 5.56 9.12 -20.12
N GLU A 73 5.76 7.83 -19.89
CA GLU A 73 4.87 6.98 -19.08
C GLU A 73 4.79 7.44 -17.62
N ASN A 74 5.90 7.83 -17.01
CA ASN A 74 5.95 8.31 -15.63
C ASN A 74 5.37 9.73 -15.53
N HIS A 75 5.66 10.58 -16.53
CA HIS A 75 5.17 11.96 -16.57
C HIS A 75 3.64 12.01 -16.62
N VAL A 76 3.02 11.18 -17.46
CA VAL A 76 1.55 11.08 -17.57
C VAL A 76 0.94 10.65 -16.24
N ILE A 77 1.51 9.60 -15.59
CA ILE A 77 1.03 9.12 -14.29
C ILE A 77 1.14 10.22 -13.23
N MET A 78 2.29 10.91 -13.16
CA MET A 78 2.53 11.94 -12.15
C MET A 78 1.61 13.15 -12.36
N GLN A 79 1.42 13.58 -13.59
CA GLN A 79 0.50 14.70 -13.92
C GLN A 79 -0.94 14.33 -13.57
N ALA A 80 -1.40 13.14 -13.94
CA ALA A 80 -2.73 12.66 -13.58
C ALA A 80 -2.94 12.59 -12.07
N ALA A 81 -1.94 12.09 -11.34
CA ALA A 81 -1.98 12.01 -9.88
C ALA A 81 -2.05 13.41 -9.24
N ALA A 82 -1.29 14.39 -9.73
CA ALA A 82 -1.35 15.76 -9.26
C ALA A 82 -2.76 16.37 -9.45
N MET A 83 -3.36 16.21 -10.63
CA MET A 83 -4.72 16.70 -10.93
C MET A 83 -5.81 16.02 -10.07
N VAL A 84 -5.64 14.75 -9.73
CA VAL A 84 -6.55 14.05 -8.82
C VAL A 84 -6.39 14.57 -7.40
N SER A 85 -5.16 14.79 -6.94
CA SER A 85 -4.89 15.23 -5.56
C SER A 85 -5.45 16.61 -5.22
N GLU A 86 -5.65 17.50 -6.20
CA GLU A 86 -6.25 18.81 -5.99
C GLU A 86 -7.70 18.74 -5.45
N GLU A 87 -8.42 17.67 -5.73
CA GLU A 87 -9.82 17.49 -5.37
C GLU A 87 -10.05 16.39 -4.31
N THR A 88 -9.01 15.66 -3.89
CA THR A 88 -9.11 14.48 -3.00
C THR A 88 -9.86 14.76 -1.68
N ALA A 89 -9.83 16.01 -1.18
CA ALA A 89 -10.56 16.37 0.03
C ALA A 89 -12.09 16.35 -0.15
N ASN A 90 -12.60 16.40 -1.38
CA ASN A 90 -14.01 16.46 -1.72
C ASN A 90 -14.47 15.29 -2.59
N SER A 91 -13.62 14.33 -2.87
CA SER A 91 -13.91 13.16 -3.70
C SER A 91 -13.76 11.86 -2.93
N THR A 92 -14.38 10.81 -3.43
CA THR A 92 -14.22 9.45 -2.91
C THR A 92 -13.13 8.71 -3.69
N ARG A 93 -12.53 7.69 -3.08
CA ARG A 93 -11.53 6.84 -3.77
C ARG A 93 -12.06 6.26 -5.09
N VAL A 94 -13.36 5.99 -5.22
CA VAL A 94 -13.98 5.55 -6.48
C VAL A 94 -13.87 6.64 -7.54
N GLN A 95 -14.24 7.87 -7.20
CA GLN A 95 -14.19 9.03 -8.12
C GLN A 95 -12.73 9.31 -8.52
N ASP A 96 -11.82 9.30 -7.56
CA ASP A 96 -10.38 9.48 -7.81
C ASP A 96 -9.83 8.39 -8.74
N THR A 97 -10.23 7.14 -8.55
CA THR A 97 -9.79 6.02 -9.40
C THR A 97 -10.30 6.19 -10.83
N ILE A 98 -11.57 6.55 -11.02
CA ILE A 98 -12.16 6.80 -12.35
C ILE A 98 -11.47 8.00 -13.01
N LYS A 99 -11.29 9.10 -12.29
CA LYS A 99 -10.62 10.31 -12.81
C LYS A 99 -9.18 10.00 -13.20
N PHE A 100 -8.43 9.32 -12.34
CA PHE A 100 -7.06 8.94 -12.62
C PHE A 100 -6.94 8.04 -13.85
N ALA A 101 -7.77 6.99 -13.94
CA ALA A 101 -7.77 6.08 -15.09
C ALA A 101 -8.05 6.82 -16.41
N ASN A 102 -9.03 7.74 -16.43
CA ASN A 102 -9.29 8.57 -17.59
C ASN A 102 -8.09 9.46 -17.96
N LEU A 103 -7.46 10.12 -16.99
CA LEU A 103 -6.35 11.03 -17.22
C LEU A 103 -5.09 10.36 -17.75
N ILE A 104 -4.82 9.11 -17.35
CA ILE A 104 -3.72 8.32 -17.92
C ILE A 104 -4.06 7.69 -19.27
N GLY A 105 -5.30 7.87 -19.77
CA GLY A 105 -5.76 7.28 -21.04
C GLY A 105 -6.04 5.79 -20.97
N ALA A 106 -6.24 5.22 -19.77
CA ALA A 106 -6.60 3.82 -19.63
C ALA A 106 -7.95 3.52 -20.28
N THR A 107 -8.03 2.39 -20.94
CA THR A 107 -9.26 1.86 -21.56
C THR A 107 -9.61 0.49 -20.97
N HIS A 108 -8.64 -0.22 -20.45
CA HIS A 108 -8.75 -1.59 -19.95
C HIS A 108 -8.18 -1.70 -18.54
N ILE A 109 -9.04 -1.98 -17.57
CA ILE A 109 -8.69 -2.04 -16.14
C ILE A 109 -8.75 -3.47 -15.64
N GLY A 110 -7.70 -3.90 -14.95
CA GLY A 110 -7.66 -5.17 -14.21
C GLY A 110 -8.01 -4.96 -12.73
N ILE A 111 -8.75 -5.88 -12.13
CA ILE A 111 -8.99 -5.90 -10.69
C ILE A 111 -8.52 -7.24 -10.13
N ALA A 112 -7.43 -7.24 -9.38
CA ALA A 112 -7.00 -8.38 -8.59
C ALA A 112 -7.70 -8.35 -7.23
N SER A 113 -8.55 -9.35 -6.98
CA SER A 113 -9.42 -9.37 -5.80
C SER A 113 -9.16 -10.58 -4.91
N CYS A 114 -9.32 -10.37 -3.61
CA CYS A 114 -9.54 -11.49 -2.71
C CYS A 114 -10.94 -12.08 -2.95
N THR A 115 -11.05 -13.40 -2.93
CA THR A 115 -12.33 -14.10 -3.12
C THR A 115 -13.41 -13.70 -2.11
N ILE A 116 -13.02 -13.26 -0.92
CA ILE A 116 -13.96 -12.79 0.12
C ILE A 116 -14.52 -11.40 -0.21
N MET A 117 -13.85 -10.62 -1.04
CA MET A 117 -14.28 -9.27 -1.45
C MET A 117 -14.93 -9.22 -2.84
N LEU A 118 -15.39 -10.35 -3.35
CA LEU A 118 -16.01 -10.41 -4.68
C LEU A 118 -17.29 -9.59 -4.79
N ARG A 119 -18.00 -9.36 -3.68
CA ARG A 119 -19.20 -8.50 -3.69
C ARG A 119 -18.83 -7.05 -3.98
N GLU A 120 -17.85 -6.53 -3.24
CA GLU A 120 -17.32 -5.18 -3.39
C GLU A 120 -16.66 -5.01 -4.74
N THR A 121 -15.91 -6.02 -5.19
CA THR A 121 -15.29 -6.07 -6.52
C THR A 121 -16.32 -5.92 -7.63
N ARG A 122 -17.46 -6.64 -7.55
CA ARG A 122 -18.53 -6.53 -8.55
C ARG A 122 -19.15 -5.13 -8.61
N ILE A 123 -19.29 -4.47 -7.46
CA ILE A 123 -19.81 -3.10 -7.40
C ILE A 123 -18.82 -2.14 -8.08
N LEU A 124 -17.54 -2.23 -7.72
CA LEU A 124 -16.49 -1.38 -8.31
C LEU A 124 -16.38 -1.64 -9.82
N ALA A 125 -16.34 -2.90 -10.26
CA ALA A 125 -16.26 -3.25 -11.67
C ALA A 125 -17.41 -2.63 -12.48
N LYS A 126 -18.66 -2.74 -11.99
CA LYS A 126 -19.82 -2.13 -12.65
C LYS A 126 -19.73 -0.61 -12.75
N LEU A 127 -19.20 0.07 -11.72
CA LEU A 127 -19.02 1.53 -11.76
C LEU A 127 -17.96 1.92 -12.78
N LEU A 128 -16.88 1.14 -12.91
CA LEU A 128 -15.85 1.35 -13.92
C LEU A 128 -16.38 1.08 -15.34
N GLU A 129 -17.16 0.01 -15.53
CA GLU A 129 -17.82 -0.29 -16.81
C GLU A 129 -18.80 0.83 -17.21
N GLN A 130 -19.58 1.38 -16.25
CA GLN A 130 -20.47 2.52 -16.48
C GLN A 130 -19.69 3.80 -16.82
N ALA A 131 -18.47 3.93 -16.34
CA ALA A 131 -17.56 5.00 -16.69
C ALA A 131 -16.87 4.82 -18.07
N GLY A 132 -17.15 3.70 -18.76
CA GLY A 132 -16.68 3.43 -20.12
C GLY A 132 -15.42 2.56 -20.23
N PHE A 133 -14.92 2.00 -19.13
CA PHE A 133 -13.75 1.10 -19.15
C PHE A 133 -14.17 -0.36 -19.47
N ARG A 134 -13.31 -1.05 -20.19
CA ARG A 134 -13.31 -2.52 -20.18
C ARG A 134 -12.71 -2.99 -18.86
N VAL A 135 -13.32 -3.97 -18.19
CA VAL A 135 -12.87 -4.43 -16.87
C VAL A 135 -12.69 -5.93 -16.85
N GLU A 136 -11.50 -6.38 -16.43
CA GLU A 136 -11.20 -7.78 -16.13
C GLU A 136 -11.06 -7.97 -14.61
N THR A 137 -11.58 -9.06 -14.07
CA THR A 137 -11.49 -9.34 -12.63
C THR A 137 -10.92 -10.72 -12.39
N VAL A 138 -9.91 -10.81 -11.52
CA VAL A 138 -9.25 -12.08 -11.18
C VAL A 138 -9.26 -12.32 -9.67
N GLY A 139 -9.80 -13.45 -9.24
CA GLY A 139 -9.83 -13.89 -7.85
C GLY A 139 -8.49 -14.48 -7.41
N CYS A 140 -8.22 -14.48 -6.10
CA CYS A 140 -6.91 -14.92 -5.59
C CYS A 140 -6.70 -16.44 -5.52
N LYS A 141 -7.73 -17.28 -5.80
CA LYS A 141 -7.65 -18.74 -5.67
C LYS A 141 -7.49 -19.46 -7.02
N LEU A 142 -6.85 -18.79 -7.97
CA LEU A 142 -6.52 -19.38 -9.27
C LEU A 142 -5.71 -20.66 -9.11
N GLU A 143 -5.97 -21.64 -9.98
CA GLU A 143 -5.37 -22.98 -10.01
C GLU A 143 -5.68 -23.84 -8.78
N SER A 144 -6.33 -23.30 -7.76
CA SER A 144 -6.66 -24.01 -6.52
C SER A 144 -5.46 -24.69 -5.84
N ASN A 145 -4.27 -24.07 -5.93
CA ASN A 145 -3.01 -24.60 -5.41
C ASN A 145 -3.09 -24.88 -3.91
N ARG A 146 -2.54 -26.01 -3.50
CA ARG A 146 -2.29 -26.35 -2.10
C ARG A 146 -0.90 -25.87 -1.69
N ARG A 147 -0.62 -25.86 -0.41
CA ARG A 147 0.71 -25.46 0.10
C ARG A 147 1.83 -26.30 -0.50
N ALA A 148 1.62 -27.62 -0.61
CA ALA A 148 2.60 -28.53 -1.18
C ALA A 148 2.90 -28.28 -2.68
N ASP A 149 1.95 -27.75 -3.43
CA ASP A 149 2.14 -27.43 -4.86
C ASP A 149 3.12 -26.27 -5.07
N LEU A 150 3.30 -25.44 -4.04
CA LEU A 150 4.19 -24.28 -4.03
C LEU A 150 5.36 -24.43 -3.04
N ASP A 151 5.62 -25.65 -2.58
CA ASP A 151 6.67 -25.99 -1.61
C ASP A 151 6.63 -25.11 -0.34
N LEU A 152 5.43 -24.83 0.16
CA LEU A 152 5.20 -24.02 1.34
C LEU A 152 5.07 -24.90 2.59
N GLU A 153 5.65 -24.44 3.71
CA GLU A 153 5.52 -25.08 5.01
C GLU A 153 4.05 -25.41 5.36
N PRO A 154 3.79 -26.53 6.05
CA PRO A 154 2.45 -26.87 6.52
C PRO A 154 1.87 -25.75 7.40
N PRO A 155 0.52 -25.68 7.54
CA PRO A 155 -0.08 -24.70 8.45
C PRO A 155 0.36 -24.98 9.90
N ALA A 156 0.67 -23.92 10.66
CA ALA A 156 1.07 -24.03 12.08
C ALA A 156 0.03 -24.76 12.96
N ARG A 157 -1.24 -24.80 12.53
CA ARG A 157 -2.34 -25.51 13.22
C ARG A 157 -2.44 -26.99 12.83
N GLY A 158 -1.52 -27.47 11.99
CA GLY A 158 -1.53 -28.82 11.45
C GLY A 158 -2.53 -29.03 10.30
N GLY A 159 -2.50 -30.23 9.72
CA GLY A 159 -3.32 -30.62 8.57
C GLY A 159 -2.73 -30.14 7.24
N GLU A 160 -3.43 -30.46 6.13
CA GLU A 160 -2.99 -30.09 4.77
C GLU A 160 -3.21 -28.61 4.47
N GLY A 161 -4.02 -27.92 5.26
CA GLY A 161 -4.47 -26.55 4.97
C GLY A 161 -5.46 -26.50 3.78
N GLY A 162 -6.00 -25.31 3.54
CA GLY A 162 -6.84 -25.05 2.39
C GLY A 162 -6.05 -24.57 1.17
N VAL A 163 -6.78 -24.28 0.09
CA VAL A 163 -6.24 -23.64 -1.11
C VAL A 163 -5.55 -22.33 -0.75
N VAL A 164 -4.33 -22.14 -1.22
CA VAL A 164 -3.54 -20.90 -1.03
C VAL A 164 -3.86 -19.88 -2.12
N CYS A 165 -3.50 -18.62 -1.87
CA CYS A 165 -3.66 -17.57 -2.86
C CYS A 165 -2.53 -17.65 -3.90
N ASN A 166 -2.82 -17.26 -5.13
CA ASN A 166 -1.87 -17.21 -6.25
C ASN A 166 -1.78 -15.78 -6.83
N PRO A 167 -1.16 -14.83 -6.12
CA PRO A 167 -1.09 -13.44 -6.56
C PRO A 167 -0.23 -13.25 -7.81
N ILE A 168 0.76 -14.11 -8.02
CA ILE A 168 1.58 -14.08 -9.24
C ILE A 168 0.71 -14.42 -10.45
N MET A 169 -0.09 -15.49 -10.38
CA MET A 169 -1.00 -15.84 -11.47
C MET A 169 -2.05 -14.77 -11.74
N GLN A 170 -2.54 -14.07 -10.69
CA GLN A 170 -3.41 -12.91 -10.90
C GLN A 170 -2.73 -11.83 -11.74
N ALA A 171 -1.46 -11.52 -11.46
CA ALA A 171 -0.70 -10.53 -12.23
C ALA A 171 -0.46 -11.00 -13.67
N LEU A 172 -0.01 -12.24 -13.86
CA LEU A 172 0.29 -12.79 -15.18
C LEU A 172 -0.95 -12.82 -16.11
N LEU A 173 -2.12 -13.18 -15.58
CA LEU A 173 -3.35 -13.15 -16.37
C LEU A 173 -3.76 -11.73 -16.80
N LEU A 174 -3.57 -10.73 -15.93
CA LEU A 174 -3.85 -9.34 -16.28
C LEU A 174 -2.80 -8.77 -17.23
N ASN A 175 -1.54 -9.20 -17.14
CA ASN A 175 -0.51 -8.88 -18.12
C ASN A 175 -0.85 -9.46 -19.50
N GLU A 176 -1.30 -10.72 -19.57
CA GLU A 176 -1.75 -11.35 -20.83
C GLU A 176 -2.98 -10.63 -21.40
N ALA A 177 -3.90 -10.20 -20.54
CA ALA A 177 -5.04 -9.39 -20.94
C ALA A 177 -4.65 -7.96 -21.41
N LYS A 178 -3.40 -7.53 -21.16
CA LYS A 178 -2.87 -6.20 -21.49
C LYS A 178 -3.71 -5.07 -20.89
N THR A 179 -3.93 -5.16 -19.59
CA THR A 179 -4.60 -4.09 -18.84
C THR A 179 -3.70 -2.85 -18.75
N ASP A 180 -4.30 -1.67 -18.79
CA ASP A 180 -3.59 -0.38 -18.73
C ASP A 180 -3.36 0.09 -17.29
N LEU A 181 -4.20 -0.37 -16.36
CA LEU A 181 -4.15 -0.09 -14.92
C LEU A 181 -4.67 -1.29 -14.14
N ASN A 182 -3.96 -1.69 -13.09
CA ASN A 182 -4.41 -2.74 -12.18
C ASN A 182 -4.81 -2.19 -10.82
N ILE A 183 -5.92 -2.70 -10.28
CA ILE A 183 -6.49 -2.31 -8.98
C ILE A 183 -6.42 -3.49 -8.01
N LEU A 184 -5.86 -3.28 -6.82
CA LEU A 184 -5.87 -4.26 -5.73
C LEU A 184 -7.11 -4.07 -4.84
N MET A 185 -7.92 -5.13 -4.71
CA MET A 185 -9.13 -5.16 -3.91
C MET A 185 -9.02 -6.19 -2.78
N GLY A 186 -8.63 -5.71 -1.60
CA GLY A 186 -8.58 -6.52 -0.38
C GLY A 186 -7.57 -7.66 -0.41
N ILE A 187 -6.46 -7.52 -1.10
CA ILE A 187 -5.38 -8.51 -1.12
C ILE A 187 -4.66 -8.51 0.23
N CYS A 188 -4.22 -9.69 0.67
CA CYS A 188 -3.50 -9.86 1.94
C CYS A 188 -2.09 -9.28 1.86
N VAL A 189 -1.54 -8.88 3.01
CA VAL A 189 -0.14 -8.49 3.17
C VAL A 189 0.79 -9.57 2.61
N GLY A 190 1.77 -9.16 1.81
CA GLY A 190 2.72 -10.02 1.11
C GLY A 190 2.20 -10.55 -0.23
N HIS A 191 0.91 -10.86 -0.36
CA HIS A 191 0.32 -11.21 -1.64
C HIS A 191 0.19 -9.99 -2.56
N ASP A 192 -0.12 -8.83 -2.01
CA ASP A 192 -0.08 -7.54 -2.70
C ASP A 192 1.34 -7.20 -3.19
N ALA A 193 2.36 -7.44 -2.36
CA ALA A 193 3.75 -7.25 -2.75
C ALA A 193 4.15 -8.14 -3.94
N LEU A 194 3.73 -9.42 -3.93
CA LEU A 194 3.98 -10.33 -5.05
C LEU A 194 3.23 -9.88 -6.31
N PHE A 195 1.98 -9.47 -6.19
CA PHE A 195 1.22 -8.96 -7.33
C PHE A 195 1.91 -7.74 -7.96
N CYS A 196 2.26 -6.73 -7.14
CA CYS A 196 2.94 -5.52 -7.62
C CYS A 196 4.28 -5.82 -8.30
N LYS A 197 5.00 -6.83 -7.78
CA LYS A 197 6.30 -7.23 -8.35
C LYS A 197 6.20 -7.81 -9.76
N TYR A 198 5.08 -8.44 -10.10
CA TYR A 198 4.89 -9.14 -11.38
C TYR A 198 3.85 -8.50 -12.30
N SER A 199 3.23 -7.39 -11.91
CA SER A 199 2.33 -6.62 -12.75
C SER A 199 3.12 -5.74 -13.72
N ASP A 200 2.81 -5.83 -15.02
CA ASP A 200 3.39 -4.95 -16.05
C ASP A 200 2.71 -3.57 -16.04
N ALA A 201 1.39 -3.54 -15.83
CA ALA A 201 0.65 -2.29 -15.70
C ALA A 201 0.87 -1.63 -14.34
N PRO A 202 0.77 -0.28 -14.26
CA PRO A 202 0.74 0.43 -12.99
C PRO A 202 -0.32 -0.15 -12.05
N VAL A 203 -0.01 -0.19 -10.75
CA VAL A 203 -0.89 -0.75 -9.73
C VAL A 203 -1.35 0.33 -8.76
N THR A 204 -2.64 0.38 -8.49
CA THR A 204 -3.21 1.19 -7.40
C THR A 204 -3.97 0.32 -6.42
N THR A 205 -3.84 0.60 -5.12
CA THR A 205 -4.59 -0.12 -4.07
C THR A 205 -5.90 0.58 -3.79
N PHE A 206 -7.02 -0.10 -4.00
CA PHE A 206 -8.35 0.40 -3.63
C PHE A 206 -8.66 0.12 -2.15
N ALA A 207 -8.47 -1.13 -1.73
CA ALA A 207 -8.63 -1.56 -0.35
C ALA A 207 -7.57 -2.61 0.02
N THR A 208 -7.03 -2.52 1.22
CA THR A 208 -6.16 -3.55 1.82
C THR A 208 -6.99 -4.48 2.69
N LYS A 209 -6.52 -5.72 2.86
CA LYS A 209 -7.23 -6.67 3.71
C LYS A 209 -6.97 -6.40 5.18
N ASP A 210 -8.03 -6.08 5.90
CA ASP A 210 -8.06 -6.06 7.36
C ASP A 210 -9.48 -6.38 7.86
N PHE A 211 -9.73 -7.64 8.21
CA PHE A 211 -11.07 -8.06 8.67
C PHE A 211 -11.48 -7.43 9.99
N LEU A 212 -10.53 -7.15 10.88
CA LEU A 212 -10.83 -6.59 12.19
C LEU A 212 -11.17 -5.10 12.11
N ALA A 213 -10.63 -4.40 11.13
CA ALA A 213 -10.83 -2.96 10.94
C ALA A 213 -11.68 -2.62 9.70
N GLY A 214 -12.46 -3.60 9.17
CA GLY A 214 -13.32 -3.37 8.01
C GLY A 214 -12.57 -2.94 6.76
N ASN A 215 -11.37 -3.49 6.54
CA ASN A 215 -10.45 -3.13 5.46
C ASN A 215 -9.91 -1.68 5.54
N ASN A 216 -9.91 -1.11 6.74
CA ASN A 216 -9.31 0.18 7.06
C ASN A 216 -8.21 -0.01 8.15
N PRO A 217 -6.98 -0.39 7.79
CA PRO A 217 -5.92 -0.65 8.76
C PRO A 217 -5.56 0.59 9.60
N CYS A 218 -5.81 1.82 9.11
CA CYS A 218 -5.60 3.02 9.89
C CYS A 218 -6.48 3.09 11.15
N ALA A 219 -7.66 2.46 11.13
CA ALA A 219 -8.53 2.40 12.32
C ALA A 219 -7.84 1.69 13.50
N VAL A 220 -6.98 0.70 13.22
CA VAL A 220 -6.17 0.02 14.24
C VAL A 220 -5.11 0.96 14.80
N LEU A 221 -4.46 1.76 13.94
CA LEU A 221 -3.44 2.73 14.36
C LEU A 221 -4.03 3.83 15.22
N TYR A 222 -5.21 4.36 14.86
CA TYR A 222 -5.91 5.38 15.66
C TYR A 222 -6.30 4.90 17.05
N THR A 223 -6.42 3.60 17.25
CA THR A 223 -6.81 2.97 18.51
C THR A 223 -5.72 2.07 19.10
N ALA A 224 -4.47 2.25 18.64
CA ALA A 224 -3.31 1.45 19.04
C ALA A 224 -3.01 1.54 20.54
N HIS A 225 -3.31 2.67 21.19
CA HIS A 225 -3.13 2.90 22.63
C HIS A 225 -4.40 2.63 23.45
N SER A 226 -5.40 1.96 22.88
CA SER A 226 -6.66 1.64 23.55
C SER A 226 -7.13 0.22 23.24
N CYS A 227 -8.08 0.04 22.30
CA CYS A 227 -8.68 -1.25 22.00
C CYS A 227 -7.67 -2.29 21.49
N TYR A 228 -6.64 -1.86 20.77
CA TYR A 228 -5.66 -2.75 20.15
C TYR A 228 -4.31 -2.83 20.87
N GLU A 229 -4.08 -2.03 21.92
CA GLU A 229 -2.79 -1.95 22.63
C GLU A 229 -2.23 -3.33 23.00
N LYS A 230 -2.98 -4.11 23.78
CA LYS A 230 -2.54 -5.45 24.24
C LYS A 230 -2.30 -6.42 23.08
N LYS A 231 -3.10 -6.33 22.03
CA LYS A 231 -2.99 -7.19 20.86
C LYS A 231 -1.73 -6.88 20.08
N LEU A 232 -1.43 -5.60 19.87
CA LEU A 232 -0.25 -5.15 19.14
C LEU A 232 1.04 -5.44 19.92
N ALA A 233 1.06 -5.19 21.24
CA ALA A 233 2.19 -5.51 22.10
C ALA A 233 2.54 -7.00 22.04
N ARG A 234 1.54 -7.88 22.18
CA ARG A 234 1.75 -9.34 22.08
C ARG A 234 2.28 -9.73 20.69
N THR A 235 1.78 -9.13 19.62
CA THR A 235 2.27 -9.42 18.27
C THR A 235 3.74 -9.06 18.13
N VAL A 236 4.19 -7.93 18.67
CA VAL A 236 5.59 -7.51 18.65
C VAL A 236 6.46 -8.52 19.42
N GLU A 237 6.04 -8.97 20.62
CA GLU A 237 6.75 -9.97 21.42
C GLU A 237 6.88 -11.30 20.68
N GLU A 238 5.78 -11.81 20.09
CA GLU A 238 5.75 -13.07 19.34
C GLU A 238 6.70 -13.04 18.13
N TRP A 239 6.78 -11.92 17.43
CA TRP A 239 7.64 -11.77 16.24
C TRP A 239 9.12 -11.53 16.55
N HIS A 240 9.44 -10.98 17.71
CA HIS A 240 10.83 -10.95 18.17
C HIS A 240 11.40 -12.36 18.45
N ALA A 241 10.53 -13.31 18.79
CA ALA A 241 10.91 -14.69 19.06
C ALA A 241 10.98 -15.56 17.77
N SER A 242 10.38 -15.10 16.65
CA SER A 242 10.40 -15.82 15.37
C SER A 242 11.42 -15.18 14.42
N GLY A 243 12.28 -16.01 13.81
CA GLY A 243 13.23 -15.56 12.80
C GLY A 243 12.58 -15.36 11.41
N PRO A 244 13.36 -14.85 10.44
CA PRO A 244 12.91 -14.76 9.05
C PRO A 244 12.71 -16.17 8.46
N VAL A 245 11.81 -16.27 7.47
CA VAL A 245 11.68 -17.48 6.65
C VAL A 245 12.97 -17.62 5.84
N THR A 246 13.66 -18.75 6.01
CA THR A 246 14.85 -19.11 5.20
C THR A 246 14.37 -19.88 3.99
N GLY A 247 14.68 -19.37 2.79
CA GLY A 247 14.43 -20.06 1.51
C GLY A 247 15.52 -21.04 1.18
#